data_25f9c90d9cb1ebfd383af0ac3da04dea
#
_entry.id   25f9c90d9cb1ebfd383af0ac3da04dea
#
_cell.length_a   1.000
_cell.length_b   1.000
_cell.length_c   1.000
_cell.angle_alpha   90.00
_cell.angle_beta   90.00
_cell.angle_gamma   90.00
#
_symmetry.space_group_name_H-M   'P 1'
#
loop_
_entity.id
_entity.type
_entity.pdbx_description
1 polymer ?
#
loop_
_entity_poly.entity_id
_entity_poly.type
_entity_poly.pdbx_seq_one_letter_code
_entity_poly.pdbx_strand_id
1 'polypeptide(L)'
;MDTLRIVSSEDVGKDEASVQSLLKKHKEVTEDLKNYQSVIEGLHEQAANLGEQDRESPDVQTRLSSIDRRYQELLEFSKLRKQRLIDALSLYKLFNESDGVETWIDEKEKFLTTIIVTDDVEELAIMKHRFDSFEHEMNATASKVAVVNQLARQLMQAEHPNAEEVVERQNQLNATWNNLREMVDHKRDDINVAHGFQNFNIECNETISWIHEKAKLLESTDELGNDLSGVMTLQRRLSTMERDLAAIQAKLESLQSEAERLEDQKPEEAEAIKEKIAEINNVWMDLKDMLKERDEKLGEAGELQRFLASLDHFQAWLSRTQMTVASEDIPNSLADAEKLLNQHQQLRDEIDNYAPEYAKNKEFGDKITEGEEDPQYMFLRQPLCSGAQLGEDDSKRGSETVFEKQRCHSSTSPPN
;
A
#
# COMPACT_ATOMS: atom_id res chain seq x y z
N MET A 1 9.94 -5.18 79.88
CA MET A 1 8.99 -6.25 79.47
C MET A 1 8.40 -5.95 78.09
N ASP A 2 7.99 -4.74 77.80
CA ASP A 2 7.33 -4.40 76.51
C ASP A 2 8.27 -4.47 75.26
N THR A 3 9.55 -4.06 75.43
CA THR A 3 10.54 -4.11 74.34
C THR A 3 10.77 -5.55 73.85
N LEU A 4 10.96 -6.51 74.80
CA LEU A 4 11.17 -7.94 74.44
C LEU A 4 9.93 -8.48 73.67
N ARG A 5 8.72 -8.15 74.13
CA ARG A 5 7.46 -8.56 73.49
C ARG A 5 7.34 -8.04 72.07
N ILE A 6 7.81 -6.80 71.82
CA ILE A 6 7.79 -6.20 70.49
C ILE A 6 8.83 -6.85 69.56
N VAL A 7 10.09 -6.99 70.03
CA VAL A 7 11.18 -7.54 69.18
C VAL A 7 11.09 -9.06 68.96
N SER A 8 10.40 -9.80 69.85
CA SER A 8 10.16 -11.25 69.69
C SER A 8 8.82 -11.58 69.01
N SER A 9 8.02 -10.59 68.65
CA SER A 9 6.72 -10.81 67.98
C SER A 9 6.92 -11.45 66.62
N GLU A 10 6.09 -12.43 66.28
CA GLU A 10 6.08 -13.08 64.99
C GLU A 10 5.08 -12.43 63.97
N ASP A 11 4.31 -11.45 64.45
CA ASP A 11 3.38 -10.73 63.60
C ASP A 11 4.15 -9.87 62.56
N VAL A 12 4.05 -10.21 61.31
CA VAL A 12 4.65 -9.48 60.16
C VAL A 12 3.64 -8.61 59.41
N GLY A 13 2.39 -8.52 59.91
CA GLY A 13 1.32 -7.84 59.17
C GLY A 13 0.66 -8.72 58.12
N LYS A 14 -0.41 -8.23 57.49
CA LYS A 14 -1.22 -8.93 56.50
C LYS A 14 -1.27 -8.21 55.13
N ASP A 15 -0.71 -7.03 55.06
CA ASP A 15 -0.66 -6.20 53.87
C ASP A 15 0.52 -5.22 53.97
N GLU A 16 0.87 -4.56 52.87
CA GLU A 16 1.99 -3.63 52.78
C GLU A 16 1.87 -2.49 53.81
N ALA A 17 0.67 -1.93 54.00
CA ALA A 17 0.45 -0.81 54.95
C ALA A 17 0.68 -1.24 56.40
N SER A 18 0.21 -2.42 56.79
CA SER A 18 0.43 -2.97 58.12
C SER A 18 1.89 -3.29 58.39
N VAL A 19 2.64 -3.84 57.39
CA VAL A 19 4.08 -4.08 57.54
C VAL A 19 4.83 -2.76 57.67
N GLN A 20 4.53 -1.74 56.87
CA GLN A 20 5.13 -0.41 56.99
C GLN A 20 4.91 0.21 58.38
N SER A 21 3.68 0.06 58.95
CA SER A 21 3.40 0.50 60.30
C SER A 21 4.20 -0.24 61.34
N LEU A 22 4.35 -1.58 61.18
CA LEU A 22 5.15 -2.40 62.07
C LEU A 22 6.65 -2.05 61.96
N LEU A 23 7.17 -1.79 60.78
CA LEU A 23 8.54 -1.34 60.56
C LEU A 23 8.81 0.02 61.22
N LYS A 24 7.86 0.97 61.17
CA LYS A 24 7.99 2.25 61.83
C LYS A 24 8.08 2.07 63.35
N LYS A 25 7.17 1.29 63.97
CA LYS A 25 7.23 0.95 65.40
C LYS A 25 8.53 0.23 65.79
N HIS A 26 8.96 -0.70 64.94
CA HIS A 26 10.22 -1.42 65.19
C HIS A 26 11.43 -0.48 65.14
N LYS A 27 11.45 0.51 64.22
CA LYS A 27 12.49 1.53 64.18
C LYS A 27 12.59 2.34 65.45
N GLU A 28 11.44 2.75 66.01
CA GLU A 28 11.35 3.50 67.30
C GLU A 28 11.96 2.66 68.43
N VAL A 29 11.59 1.37 68.55
CA VAL A 29 12.15 0.45 69.54
C VAL A 29 13.65 0.19 69.35
N THR A 30 14.11 0.10 68.09
CA THR A 30 15.55 -0.08 67.81
C THR A 30 16.36 1.15 68.23
N GLU A 31 15.80 2.35 68.05
CA GLU A 31 16.45 3.59 68.50
C GLU A 31 16.57 3.65 70.02
N ASP A 32 15.48 3.24 70.72
CA ASP A 32 15.53 3.11 72.18
C ASP A 32 16.57 2.10 72.66
N LEU A 33 16.69 0.93 71.97
CA LEU A 33 17.75 -0.07 72.28
C LEU A 33 19.16 0.51 72.15
N LYS A 34 19.43 1.32 71.13
CA LYS A 34 20.72 1.97 70.94
C LYS A 34 21.02 2.95 72.07
N ASN A 35 20.01 3.70 72.57
CA ASN A 35 20.18 4.62 73.68
C ASN A 35 20.52 3.87 74.97
N TYR A 36 20.04 2.62 75.18
CA TYR A 36 20.41 1.78 76.34
C TYR A 36 21.86 1.28 76.27
N GLN A 37 22.51 1.24 75.11
CA GLN A 37 23.90 0.87 74.99
C GLN A 37 24.77 1.77 75.83
N SER A 38 24.61 3.10 75.77
CA SER A 38 25.36 4.06 76.52
C SER A 38 25.10 3.95 78.05
N VAL A 39 23.87 3.54 78.41
CA VAL A 39 23.56 3.28 79.82
C VAL A 39 24.30 2.05 80.35
N ILE A 40 24.37 0.97 79.57
CA ILE A 40 25.07 -0.25 79.90
C ILE A 40 26.60 0.00 80.00
N GLU A 41 27.15 0.73 79.04
CA GLU A 41 28.56 1.17 79.09
C GLU A 41 28.85 1.99 80.34
N GLY A 42 27.96 2.92 80.70
CA GLY A 42 28.03 3.70 81.95
C GLY A 42 27.98 2.84 83.24
N LEU A 43 27.17 1.74 83.22
CA LEU A 43 27.12 0.80 84.36
C LEU A 43 28.44 0.01 84.48
N HIS A 44 29.07 -0.40 83.37
CA HIS A 44 30.36 -1.03 83.37
C HIS A 44 31.45 -0.07 83.89
N GLU A 45 31.43 1.18 83.48
CA GLU A 45 32.34 2.21 83.95
C GLU A 45 32.18 2.47 85.48
N GLN A 46 30.96 2.59 85.95
CA GLN A 46 30.63 2.70 87.36
C GLN A 46 31.10 1.50 88.13
N ALA A 47 30.89 0.28 87.64
CA ALA A 47 31.37 -0.93 88.27
C ALA A 47 32.96 -1.01 88.34
N ALA A 48 33.59 -0.52 87.26
CA ALA A 48 35.10 -0.46 87.25
C ALA A 48 35.69 0.52 88.29
N ASN A 49 34.90 1.55 88.63
CA ASN A 49 35.29 2.55 89.67
C ASN A 49 34.92 2.13 91.08
N LEU A 50 34.31 0.95 91.34
CA LEU A 50 34.12 0.39 92.66
C LEU A 50 35.44 -0.07 93.31
N GLY A 51 35.49 -0.20 94.65
CA GLY A 51 36.55 -0.79 95.36
C GLY A 51 36.79 -2.23 94.91
N GLU A 52 38.04 -2.74 95.04
CA GLU A 52 38.43 -4.03 94.47
C GLU A 52 37.56 -5.20 94.96
N GLN A 53 37.16 -5.20 96.24
CA GLN A 53 36.26 -6.20 96.84
C GLN A 53 34.88 -6.19 96.22
N ASP A 54 34.27 -5.01 95.96
CA ASP A 54 32.96 -4.85 95.39
C ASP A 54 32.93 -5.12 93.93
N ARG A 55 33.99 -4.72 93.21
CA ARG A 55 34.17 -4.98 91.77
C ARG A 55 34.25 -6.47 91.49
N GLU A 56 34.96 -7.24 92.31
CA GLU A 56 35.06 -8.67 92.13
C GLU A 56 33.97 -9.49 92.82
N SER A 57 33.01 -8.82 93.40
CA SER A 57 31.85 -9.48 94.00
C SER A 57 31.06 -10.31 92.94
N PRO A 58 30.83 -11.62 93.29
CA PRO A 58 30.01 -12.50 92.39
C PRO A 58 28.70 -11.93 92.02
N ASP A 59 28.07 -11.16 92.92
CA ASP A 59 26.72 -10.54 92.66
C ASP A 59 26.81 -9.44 91.62
N VAL A 60 27.85 -8.56 91.67
CA VAL A 60 28.07 -7.48 90.65
C VAL A 60 28.37 -8.08 89.31
N GLN A 61 29.32 -9.04 89.24
CA GLN A 61 29.71 -9.69 88.00
C GLN A 61 28.55 -10.48 87.37
N THR A 62 27.77 -11.21 88.17
CA THR A 62 26.61 -11.96 87.69
C THR A 62 25.53 -11.04 87.14
N ARG A 63 25.29 -9.89 87.77
CA ARG A 63 24.29 -8.91 87.28
C ARG A 63 24.73 -8.24 85.99
N LEU A 64 25.98 -7.80 85.91
CA LEU A 64 26.53 -7.21 84.68
C LEU A 64 26.48 -8.19 83.54
N SER A 65 26.97 -9.41 83.72
CA SER A 65 26.94 -10.46 82.69
C SER A 65 25.48 -10.80 82.29
N SER A 66 24.55 -10.77 83.23
CA SER A 66 23.14 -10.99 82.92
C SER A 66 22.54 -9.84 82.11
N ILE A 67 22.93 -8.57 82.38
CA ILE A 67 22.53 -7.41 81.62
C ILE A 67 23.08 -7.49 80.17
N ASP A 68 24.38 -7.75 80.09
CA ASP A 68 25.01 -7.88 78.74
C ASP A 68 24.37 -8.97 77.90
N ARG A 69 24.19 -10.18 78.49
CA ARG A 69 23.56 -11.27 77.77
C ARG A 69 22.14 -10.90 77.29
N ARG A 70 21.30 -10.32 78.16
CA ARG A 70 19.94 -9.92 77.79
C ARG A 70 19.93 -8.82 76.78
N TYR A 71 20.85 -7.89 76.82
CA TYR A 71 20.98 -6.85 75.82
C TYR A 71 21.38 -7.41 74.47
N GLN A 72 22.36 -8.32 74.40
CA GLN A 72 22.74 -9.03 73.16
C GLN A 72 21.55 -9.84 72.58
N GLU A 73 20.82 -10.56 73.44
CA GLU A 73 19.61 -11.30 73.03
C GLU A 73 18.57 -10.35 72.42
N LEU A 74 18.34 -9.16 73.00
CA LEU A 74 17.40 -8.15 72.46
C LEU A 74 17.90 -7.60 71.10
N LEU A 75 19.18 -7.35 70.93
CA LEU A 75 19.76 -6.91 69.67
C LEU A 75 19.57 -7.97 68.56
N GLU A 76 19.83 -9.23 68.87
CA GLU A 76 19.63 -10.32 67.92
C GLU A 76 18.17 -10.50 67.56
N PHE A 77 17.25 -10.45 68.50
CA PHE A 77 15.80 -10.50 68.20
C PHE A 77 15.36 -9.29 67.38
N SER A 78 15.87 -8.11 67.70
CA SER A 78 15.59 -6.90 66.91
C SER A 78 16.05 -7.01 65.48
N LYS A 79 17.27 -7.50 65.25
CA LYS A 79 17.82 -7.73 63.90
C LYS A 79 17.00 -8.75 63.14
N LEU A 80 16.68 -9.88 63.74
CA LEU A 80 15.89 -10.94 63.11
C LEU A 80 14.50 -10.43 62.73
N ARG A 81 13.82 -9.72 63.66
CA ARG A 81 12.51 -9.15 63.41
C ARG A 81 12.54 -8.13 62.29
N LYS A 82 13.55 -7.23 62.28
CA LYS A 82 13.70 -6.26 61.17
C LYS A 82 13.81 -6.96 59.84
N GLN A 83 14.58 -8.04 59.74
CA GLN A 83 14.75 -8.80 58.50
C GLN A 83 13.39 -9.41 58.08
N ARG A 84 12.67 -10.07 58.99
CA ARG A 84 11.35 -10.66 58.70
C ARG A 84 10.33 -9.60 58.19
N LEU A 85 10.34 -8.39 58.79
CA LEU A 85 9.46 -7.30 58.34
C LEU A 85 9.87 -6.75 56.95
N ILE A 86 11.18 -6.70 56.64
CA ILE A 86 11.68 -6.29 55.31
C ILE A 86 11.29 -7.35 54.25
N ASP A 87 11.47 -8.64 54.57
CA ASP A 87 11.08 -9.72 53.70
C ASP A 87 9.58 -9.68 53.39
N ALA A 88 8.72 -9.55 54.43
CA ALA A 88 7.29 -9.41 54.26
C ALA A 88 6.89 -8.18 53.42
N LEU A 89 7.56 -7.03 53.64
CA LEU A 89 7.31 -5.82 52.86
C LEU A 89 7.62 -6.04 51.37
N SER A 90 8.75 -6.69 51.08
CA SER A 90 9.18 -6.97 49.70
C SER A 90 8.23 -7.94 48.99
N LEU A 91 7.72 -8.94 49.71
CA LEU A 91 6.73 -9.89 49.22
C LEU A 91 5.39 -9.19 48.92
N TYR A 92 4.87 -8.41 49.82
CA TYR A 92 3.60 -7.70 49.60
C TYR A 92 3.66 -6.65 48.50
N LYS A 93 4.82 -5.99 48.31
CA LYS A 93 5.06 -5.11 47.15
C LYS A 93 4.96 -5.86 45.84
N LEU A 94 5.61 -7.02 45.75
CA LEU A 94 5.53 -7.86 44.57
C LEU A 94 4.08 -8.25 44.26
N PHE A 95 3.31 -8.68 45.29
CA PHE A 95 1.91 -9.07 45.09
C PHE A 95 1.04 -7.91 44.66
N ASN A 96 1.15 -6.75 45.31
CA ASN A 96 0.38 -5.56 44.93
C ASN A 96 0.64 -5.14 43.47
N GLU A 97 1.91 -5.13 43.05
CA GLU A 97 2.27 -4.82 41.66
C GLU A 97 1.72 -5.89 40.69
N SER A 98 1.80 -7.18 41.06
CA SER A 98 1.22 -8.28 40.29
C SER A 98 -0.29 -8.16 40.18
N ASP A 99 -0.99 -7.94 41.30
CA ASP A 99 -2.45 -7.80 41.35
C ASP A 99 -2.94 -6.66 40.46
N GLY A 100 -2.23 -5.53 40.49
CA GLY A 100 -2.54 -4.37 39.63
C GLY A 100 -2.38 -4.68 38.15
N VAL A 101 -1.36 -5.44 37.77
CA VAL A 101 -1.17 -5.88 36.37
C VAL A 101 -2.21 -6.92 35.95
N GLU A 102 -2.48 -7.92 36.81
CA GLU A 102 -3.46 -8.96 36.53
C GLU A 102 -4.87 -8.40 36.39
N THR A 103 -5.27 -7.46 37.26
CA THR A 103 -6.57 -6.78 37.14
C THR A 103 -6.70 -6.06 35.81
N TRP A 104 -5.65 -5.38 35.38
CA TRP A 104 -5.61 -4.72 34.07
C TRP A 104 -5.70 -5.75 32.93
N ILE A 105 -4.99 -6.89 33.02
CA ILE A 105 -5.05 -7.98 32.02
C ILE A 105 -6.49 -8.49 31.89
N ASP A 106 -7.15 -8.80 33.00
CA ASP A 106 -8.52 -9.30 33.03
C ASP A 106 -9.52 -8.32 32.38
N GLU A 107 -9.36 -7.03 32.63
CA GLU A 107 -10.18 -5.99 32.00
C GLU A 107 -9.96 -5.97 30.48
N LYS A 108 -8.72 -6.12 30.05
CA LYS A 108 -8.38 -6.08 28.63
C LYS A 108 -8.75 -7.36 27.89
N GLU A 109 -8.64 -8.53 28.49
CA GLU A 109 -9.18 -9.77 27.94
C GLU A 109 -10.69 -9.67 27.69
N LYS A 110 -11.45 -9.15 28.66
CA LYS A 110 -12.88 -8.88 28.50
C LYS A 110 -13.15 -7.89 27.37
N PHE A 111 -12.37 -6.82 27.29
CA PHE A 111 -12.49 -5.86 26.19
C PHE A 111 -12.27 -6.51 24.83
N LEU A 112 -11.22 -7.34 24.66
CA LEU A 112 -10.92 -8.03 23.41
C LEU A 112 -12.04 -8.96 22.97
N THR A 113 -12.74 -9.63 23.92
CA THR A 113 -13.89 -10.50 23.61
C THR A 113 -15.11 -9.70 23.10
N THR A 114 -15.20 -8.41 23.39
CA THR A 114 -16.29 -7.55 22.89
C THR A 114 -16.03 -7.00 21.49
N ILE A 115 -14.80 -7.11 20.98
CA ILE A 115 -14.44 -6.65 19.64
C ILE A 115 -14.96 -7.68 18.62
N ILE A 116 -16.01 -7.30 17.89
CA ILE A 116 -16.52 -8.04 16.73
C ILE A 116 -16.00 -7.31 15.50
N VAL A 117 -15.19 -8.00 14.68
CA VAL A 117 -14.70 -7.43 13.42
C VAL A 117 -15.87 -7.31 12.46
N THR A 118 -16.08 -6.12 11.92
CA THR A 118 -17.18 -5.77 11.01
C THR A 118 -16.67 -5.60 9.58
N ASP A 119 -17.57 -5.73 8.62
CA ASP A 119 -17.29 -5.45 7.20
C ASP A 119 -17.62 -3.99 6.81
N ASP A 120 -18.15 -3.20 7.74
CA ASP A 120 -18.39 -1.76 7.52
C ASP A 120 -17.07 -0.98 7.58
N VAL A 121 -16.78 -0.21 6.52
CA VAL A 121 -15.51 0.50 6.35
C VAL A 121 -15.28 1.56 7.43
N GLU A 122 -16.33 2.31 7.81
CA GLU A 122 -16.22 3.38 8.81
C GLU A 122 -16.05 2.80 10.21
N GLU A 123 -16.83 1.78 10.54
CA GLU A 123 -16.73 1.08 11.83
C GLU A 123 -15.37 0.38 11.98
N LEU A 124 -14.88 -0.23 10.90
CA LEU A 124 -13.57 -0.89 10.88
C LEU A 124 -12.42 0.10 11.08
N ALA A 125 -12.49 1.29 10.47
CA ALA A 125 -11.51 2.35 10.68
C ALA A 125 -11.49 2.85 12.14
N ILE A 126 -12.67 3.04 12.75
CA ILE A 126 -12.80 3.41 14.16
C ILE A 126 -12.24 2.31 15.06
N MET A 127 -12.54 1.04 14.73
CA MET A 127 -12.05 -0.13 15.47
C MET A 127 -10.54 -0.20 15.42
N LYS A 128 -9.93 -0.04 14.25
CA LYS A 128 -8.48 -0.01 14.08
C LYS A 128 -7.83 1.06 14.94
N HIS A 129 -8.36 2.28 14.92
CA HIS A 129 -7.84 3.38 15.75
C HIS A 129 -7.94 3.07 17.27
N ARG A 130 -9.05 2.45 17.71
CA ARG A 130 -9.20 2.02 19.11
C ARG A 130 -8.20 0.93 19.46
N PHE A 131 -7.95 0.02 18.53
CA PHE A 131 -6.99 -1.06 18.73
C PHE A 131 -5.55 -0.53 18.79
N ASP A 132 -5.18 0.43 17.96
CA ASP A 132 -3.87 1.10 18.03
C ASP A 132 -3.65 1.77 19.39
N SER A 133 -4.69 2.45 19.94
CA SER A 133 -4.64 3.04 21.28
C SER A 133 -4.45 1.99 22.37
N PHE A 134 -5.11 0.85 22.24
CA PHE A 134 -4.97 -0.28 23.14
C PHE A 134 -3.54 -0.87 23.11
N GLU A 135 -2.91 -0.97 21.94
CA GLU A 135 -1.51 -1.41 21.82
C GLU A 135 -0.54 -0.48 22.55
N HIS A 136 -0.78 0.82 22.55
CA HIS A 136 0.02 1.75 23.34
C HIS A 136 -0.10 1.49 24.86
N GLU A 137 -1.31 1.17 25.34
CA GLU A 137 -1.52 0.77 26.74
C GLU A 137 -0.81 -0.55 27.06
N MET A 138 -0.82 -1.52 26.14
CA MET A 138 -0.08 -2.78 26.24
C MET A 138 1.41 -2.54 26.45
N ASN A 139 2.02 -1.67 25.65
CA ASN A 139 3.44 -1.34 25.75
C ASN A 139 3.77 -0.69 27.13
N ALA A 140 2.91 0.16 27.64
CA ALA A 140 3.07 0.73 28.98
C ALA A 140 3.00 -0.35 30.08
N THR A 141 2.04 -1.29 29.96
CA THR A 141 1.88 -2.40 30.90
C THR A 141 3.01 -3.42 30.82
N ALA A 142 3.59 -3.65 29.62
CA ALA A 142 4.80 -4.49 29.48
C ALA A 142 5.95 -4.02 30.38
N SER A 143 6.10 -2.70 30.56
CA SER A 143 7.09 -2.13 31.46
C SER A 143 6.78 -2.47 32.94
N LYS A 144 5.51 -2.51 33.35
CA LYS A 144 5.11 -2.94 34.68
C LYS A 144 5.36 -4.43 34.91
N VAL A 145 5.04 -5.28 33.94
CA VAL A 145 5.38 -6.72 33.95
C VAL A 145 6.88 -6.91 34.14
N ALA A 146 7.71 -6.13 33.42
CA ALA A 146 9.16 -6.18 33.56
C ALA A 146 9.63 -5.82 34.97
N VAL A 147 9.01 -4.82 35.61
CA VAL A 147 9.28 -4.42 37.00
C VAL A 147 8.94 -5.54 37.96
N VAL A 148 7.76 -6.16 37.84
CA VAL A 148 7.38 -7.33 38.67
C VAL A 148 8.38 -8.47 38.50
N ASN A 149 8.76 -8.80 37.28
CA ASN A 149 9.76 -9.82 36.98
C ASN A 149 11.14 -9.49 37.57
N GLN A 150 11.51 -8.21 37.62
CA GLN A 150 12.76 -7.77 38.26
C GLN A 150 12.69 -7.92 39.79
N LEU A 151 11.58 -7.51 40.40
CA LEU A 151 11.36 -7.69 41.85
C LEU A 151 11.39 -9.18 42.24
N ALA A 152 10.71 -10.04 41.47
CA ALA A 152 10.72 -11.48 41.72
C ALA A 152 12.14 -12.04 41.65
N ARG A 153 12.93 -11.68 40.65
CA ARG A 153 14.32 -12.09 40.53
C ARG A 153 15.20 -11.62 41.70
N GLN A 154 14.99 -10.38 42.16
CA GLN A 154 15.71 -9.85 43.32
C GLN A 154 15.41 -10.63 44.59
N LEU A 155 14.11 -10.98 44.83
CA LEU A 155 13.71 -11.77 45.97
C LEU A 155 14.29 -13.20 45.91
N MET A 156 14.29 -13.82 44.74
CA MET A 156 14.90 -15.15 44.56
C MET A 156 16.45 -15.10 44.81
N GLN A 157 17.13 -14.07 44.30
CA GLN A 157 18.60 -13.91 44.52
C GLN A 157 18.94 -13.63 45.98
N ALA A 158 18.03 -12.99 46.72
CA ALA A 158 18.18 -12.73 48.15
C ALA A 158 17.81 -13.95 49.03
N GLU A 159 17.53 -15.12 48.44
CA GLU A 159 17.10 -16.32 49.16
C GLU A 159 15.91 -16.06 50.09
N HIS A 160 14.91 -15.32 49.57
CA HIS A 160 13.72 -14.94 50.33
C HIS A 160 13.02 -16.19 50.90
N PRO A 161 12.54 -16.17 52.18
CA PRO A 161 11.88 -17.33 52.82
C PRO A 161 10.67 -17.87 51.99
N ASN A 162 9.96 -17.01 51.28
CA ASN A 162 8.80 -17.37 50.45
C ASN A 162 9.17 -17.45 48.97
N ALA A 163 10.36 -17.89 48.59
CA ALA A 163 10.81 -17.95 47.20
C ALA A 163 9.90 -18.81 46.30
N GLU A 164 9.31 -19.89 46.81
CA GLU A 164 8.39 -20.74 46.07
C GLU A 164 7.13 -19.96 45.67
N GLU A 165 6.54 -19.20 46.60
CA GLU A 165 5.35 -18.36 46.34
C GLU A 165 5.65 -17.23 45.36
N VAL A 166 6.86 -16.63 45.41
CA VAL A 166 7.35 -15.65 44.48
C VAL A 166 7.43 -16.23 43.05
N VAL A 167 7.99 -17.43 42.90
CA VAL A 167 8.09 -18.12 41.61
C VAL A 167 6.73 -18.47 41.05
N GLU A 168 5.83 -19.00 41.88
CA GLU A 168 4.46 -19.33 41.45
C GLU A 168 3.73 -18.07 40.94
N ARG A 169 3.79 -16.98 41.68
CA ARG A 169 3.17 -15.71 41.31
C ARG A 169 3.75 -15.13 40.01
N GLN A 170 5.06 -15.18 39.85
CA GLN A 170 5.75 -14.76 38.64
C GLN A 170 5.31 -15.57 37.43
N ASN A 171 5.25 -16.89 37.58
CA ASN A 171 4.84 -17.79 36.50
C ASN A 171 3.39 -17.55 36.09
N GLN A 172 2.48 -17.37 37.05
CA GLN A 172 1.08 -17.03 36.83
C GLN A 172 0.95 -15.73 36.02
N LEU A 173 1.58 -14.65 36.49
CA LEU A 173 1.55 -13.36 35.81
C LEU A 173 2.09 -13.46 34.37
N ASN A 174 3.22 -14.15 34.18
CA ASN A 174 3.80 -14.30 32.85
C ASN A 174 2.91 -15.15 31.93
N ALA A 175 2.23 -16.17 32.45
CA ALA A 175 1.30 -16.99 31.69
C ALA A 175 0.09 -16.16 31.24
N THR A 176 -0.55 -15.40 32.13
CA THR A 176 -1.69 -14.55 31.79
C THR A 176 -1.28 -13.42 30.82
N TRP A 177 -0.10 -12.82 31.02
CA TRP A 177 0.45 -11.82 30.09
C TRP A 177 0.67 -12.37 28.68
N ASN A 178 1.26 -13.56 28.57
CA ASN A 178 1.49 -14.20 27.28
C ASN A 178 0.17 -14.56 26.58
N ASN A 179 -0.81 -15.08 27.33
CA ASN A 179 -2.14 -15.35 26.79
C ASN A 179 -2.80 -14.09 26.23
N LEU A 180 -2.77 -12.97 26.98
CA LEU A 180 -3.29 -11.70 26.49
C LEU A 180 -2.57 -11.27 25.20
N ARG A 181 -1.24 -11.42 25.12
CA ARG A 181 -0.48 -11.07 23.90
C ARG A 181 -0.91 -11.90 22.70
N GLU A 182 -1.08 -13.21 22.87
CA GLU A 182 -1.58 -14.08 21.80
C GLU A 182 -2.99 -13.66 21.33
N MET A 183 -3.88 -13.34 22.27
CA MET A 183 -5.22 -12.84 21.93
C MET A 183 -5.16 -11.51 21.15
N VAL A 184 -4.26 -10.62 21.53
CA VAL A 184 -4.03 -9.33 20.85
C VAL A 184 -3.51 -9.55 19.44
N ASP A 185 -2.51 -10.44 19.27
CA ASP A 185 -1.92 -10.73 17.96
C ASP A 185 -2.97 -11.32 17.02
N HIS A 186 -3.77 -12.29 17.48
CA HIS A 186 -4.87 -12.84 16.69
C HIS A 186 -5.90 -11.75 16.29
N LYS A 187 -6.31 -10.93 17.25
CA LYS A 187 -7.30 -9.88 16.97
C LYS A 187 -6.75 -8.80 16.02
N ARG A 188 -5.46 -8.48 16.11
CA ARG A 188 -4.77 -7.60 15.17
C ARG A 188 -4.80 -8.16 13.75
N ASP A 189 -4.51 -9.46 13.62
CA ASP A 189 -4.52 -10.13 12.32
C ASP A 189 -5.92 -10.13 11.72
N ASP A 190 -6.96 -10.45 12.50
CA ASP A 190 -8.36 -10.38 12.06
C ASP A 190 -8.73 -8.97 11.53
N ILE A 191 -8.39 -7.92 12.28
CA ILE A 191 -8.66 -6.53 11.91
C ILE A 191 -7.88 -6.14 10.63
N ASN A 192 -6.62 -6.53 10.54
CA ASN A 192 -5.79 -6.22 9.36
C ASN A 192 -6.30 -6.94 8.11
N VAL A 193 -6.71 -8.20 8.23
CA VAL A 193 -7.28 -8.98 7.13
C VAL A 193 -8.61 -8.36 6.67
N ALA A 194 -9.52 -8.01 7.60
CA ALA A 194 -10.76 -7.34 7.26
C ALA A 194 -10.53 -5.98 6.59
N HIS A 195 -9.59 -5.19 7.10
CA HIS A 195 -9.22 -3.91 6.50
C HIS A 195 -8.58 -4.08 5.11
N GLY A 196 -7.72 -5.08 4.94
CA GLY A 196 -7.14 -5.44 3.63
C GLY A 196 -8.22 -5.80 2.62
N PHE A 197 -9.21 -6.60 3.01
CA PHE A 197 -10.33 -6.99 2.17
C PHE A 197 -11.20 -5.78 1.75
N GLN A 198 -11.49 -4.88 2.67
CA GLN A 198 -12.25 -3.67 2.34
C GLN A 198 -11.48 -2.72 1.42
N ASN A 199 -10.19 -2.53 1.66
CA ASN A 199 -9.33 -1.75 0.77
C ASN A 199 -9.27 -2.36 -0.64
N PHE A 200 -9.12 -3.67 -0.73
CA PHE A 200 -9.15 -4.40 -2.00
C PHE A 200 -10.46 -4.12 -2.77
N ASN A 201 -11.62 -4.20 -2.11
CA ASN A 201 -12.90 -3.92 -2.74
C ASN A 201 -13.01 -2.47 -3.24
N ILE A 202 -12.53 -1.50 -2.45
CA ILE A 202 -12.50 -0.08 -2.84
C ILE A 202 -11.61 0.11 -4.07
N GLU A 203 -10.38 -0.41 -4.03
CA GLU A 203 -9.43 -0.30 -5.14
C GLU A 203 -9.92 -0.99 -6.42
N CYS A 204 -10.60 -2.13 -6.29
CA CYS A 204 -11.25 -2.80 -7.41
C CYS A 204 -12.31 -1.91 -8.06
N ASN A 205 -13.22 -1.34 -7.26
CA ASN A 205 -14.28 -0.47 -7.75
C ASN A 205 -13.75 0.82 -8.39
N GLU A 206 -12.72 1.43 -7.80
CA GLU A 206 -12.02 2.59 -8.37
C GLU A 206 -11.35 2.25 -9.70
N THR A 207 -10.74 1.07 -9.81
CA THR A 207 -10.10 0.60 -11.03
C THR A 207 -11.13 0.34 -12.13
N ILE A 208 -12.27 -0.31 -11.82
CA ILE A 208 -13.40 -0.50 -12.76
C ILE A 208 -13.90 0.87 -13.25
N SER A 209 -14.12 1.81 -12.34
CA SER A 209 -14.58 3.16 -12.68
C SER A 209 -13.59 3.87 -13.60
N TRP A 210 -12.31 3.75 -13.34
CA TRP A 210 -11.27 4.32 -14.18
C TRP A 210 -11.24 3.71 -15.58
N ILE A 211 -11.37 2.38 -15.70
CA ILE A 211 -11.49 1.69 -17.01
C ILE A 211 -12.71 2.18 -17.77
N HIS A 212 -13.88 2.28 -17.12
CA HIS A 212 -15.11 2.78 -17.73
C HIS A 212 -14.99 4.25 -18.18
N GLU A 213 -14.32 5.11 -17.44
CA GLU A 213 -14.05 6.49 -17.88
C GLU A 213 -13.20 6.52 -19.16
N LYS A 214 -12.19 5.65 -19.26
CA LYS A 214 -11.37 5.54 -20.47
C LYS A 214 -12.17 4.99 -21.65
N ALA A 215 -13.04 3.99 -21.44
CA ALA A 215 -13.93 3.47 -22.47
C ALA A 215 -14.89 4.56 -22.98
N LYS A 216 -15.50 5.31 -22.06
CA LYS A 216 -16.38 6.43 -22.44
C LYS A 216 -15.67 7.54 -23.20
N LEU A 217 -14.41 7.83 -22.83
CA LEU A 217 -13.60 8.80 -23.58
C LEU A 217 -13.32 8.31 -25.00
N LEU A 218 -13.07 7.01 -25.17
CA LEU A 218 -12.85 6.39 -26.47
C LEU A 218 -14.12 6.45 -27.34
N GLU A 219 -15.30 6.14 -26.79
CA GLU A 219 -16.60 6.27 -27.47
C GLU A 219 -16.90 7.71 -27.88
N SER A 220 -16.61 8.69 -27.03
CA SER A 220 -16.89 10.11 -27.30
C SER A 220 -16.08 10.69 -28.47
N THR A 221 -15.04 9.98 -28.95
CA THR A 221 -14.21 10.37 -30.07
C THR A 221 -14.53 9.61 -31.35
N ASP A 222 -15.79 9.23 -31.56
CA ASP A 222 -16.21 8.34 -32.65
C ASP A 222 -16.04 8.91 -34.06
N GLU A 223 -15.82 10.21 -34.22
CA GLU A 223 -15.47 10.85 -35.49
C GLU A 223 -14.03 10.45 -35.91
N LEU A 224 -13.90 9.90 -37.13
CA LEU A 224 -12.63 9.43 -37.68
C LEU A 224 -11.74 10.54 -38.25
N GLY A 225 -12.17 11.81 -38.14
CA GLY A 225 -11.50 12.97 -38.75
C GLY A 225 -11.86 13.14 -40.24
N ASN A 226 -12.03 14.40 -40.66
CA ASN A 226 -12.46 14.73 -42.03
C ASN A 226 -11.30 14.94 -42.98
N ASP A 227 -10.06 14.97 -42.46
CA ASP A 227 -8.84 15.13 -43.22
C ASP A 227 -7.66 14.36 -42.58
N LEU A 228 -6.55 14.26 -43.28
CA LEU A 228 -5.35 13.55 -42.82
C LEU A 228 -4.82 14.10 -41.49
N SER A 229 -4.89 15.42 -41.27
CA SER A 229 -4.43 16.06 -40.03
C SER A 229 -5.29 15.66 -38.85
N GLY A 230 -6.61 15.59 -39.02
CA GLY A 230 -7.58 15.13 -38.03
C GLY A 230 -7.32 13.68 -37.63
N VAL A 231 -7.17 12.78 -38.61
CA VAL A 231 -6.84 11.36 -38.36
C VAL A 231 -5.52 11.21 -37.60
N MET A 232 -4.48 11.91 -38.01
CA MET A 232 -3.16 11.87 -37.30
C MET A 232 -3.26 12.42 -35.87
N THR A 233 -4.12 13.39 -35.62
CA THR A 233 -4.34 13.93 -34.27
C THR A 233 -5.04 12.89 -33.38
N LEU A 234 -6.04 12.18 -33.92
CA LEU A 234 -6.73 11.10 -33.23
C LEU A 234 -5.83 9.92 -32.93
N GLN A 235 -4.97 9.53 -33.90
CA GLN A 235 -3.96 8.47 -33.68
C GLN A 235 -2.97 8.84 -32.54
N ARG A 236 -2.52 10.11 -32.46
CA ARG A 236 -1.65 10.56 -31.37
C ARG A 236 -2.38 10.51 -30.01
N ARG A 237 -3.66 10.87 -29.97
CA ARG A 237 -4.49 10.77 -28.75
C ARG A 237 -4.63 9.30 -28.31
N LEU A 238 -4.87 8.40 -29.27
CA LEU A 238 -4.95 6.96 -29.02
C LEU A 238 -3.62 6.43 -28.41
N SER A 239 -2.48 6.75 -29.04
CA SER A 239 -1.16 6.36 -28.52
C SER A 239 -0.84 6.95 -27.15
N THR A 240 -1.41 8.11 -26.79
CA THR A 240 -1.28 8.66 -25.43
C THR A 240 -2.12 7.87 -24.45
N MET A 241 -3.35 7.49 -24.83
CA MET A 241 -4.23 6.65 -24.02
C MET A 241 -3.60 5.27 -23.78
N GLU A 242 -3.01 4.64 -24.79
CA GLU A 242 -2.31 3.35 -24.65
C GLU A 242 -1.18 3.40 -23.59
N ARG A 243 -0.46 4.53 -23.49
CA ARG A 243 0.55 4.70 -22.42
C ARG A 243 -0.07 4.79 -21.05
N ASP A 244 -1.22 5.48 -20.92
CA ASP A 244 -1.96 5.55 -19.67
C ASP A 244 -2.43 4.16 -19.21
N LEU A 245 -2.73 3.27 -20.17
CA LEU A 245 -3.16 1.90 -19.89
C LEU A 245 -2.07 1.03 -19.24
N ALA A 246 -0.79 1.36 -19.42
CA ALA A 246 0.28 0.66 -18.72
C ALA A 246 0.17 0.80 -17.19
N ALA A 247 -0.32 1.94 -16.70
CA ALA A 247 -0.57 2.14 -15.28
C ALA A 247 -1.75 1.29 -14.76
N ILE A 248 -2.80 1.13 -15.58
CA ILE A 248 -3.93 0.24 -15.25
C ILE A 248 -3.45 -1.21 -15.22
N GLN A 249 -2.66 -1.65 -16.18
CA GLN A 249 -2.10 -3.01 -16.23
C GLN A 249 -1.30 -3.32 -14.95
N ALA A 250 -0.40 -2.41 -14.53
CA ALA A 250 0.37 -2.57 -13.30
C ALA A 250 -0.55 -2.62 -12.05
N LYS A 251 -1.64 -1.85 -12.06
CA LYS A 251 -2.64 -1.89 -10.97
C LYS A 251 -3.37 -3.24 -10.93
N LEU A 252 -3.73 -3.80 -12.08
CA LEU A 252 -4.37 -5.13 -12.17
C LEU A 252 -3.46 -6.24 -11.64
N GLU A 253 -2.17 -6.19 -11.97
CA GLU A 253 -1.18 -7.14 -11.46
C GLU A 253 -1.05 -7.04 -9.92
N SER A 254 -1.06 -5.82 -9.38
CA SER A 254 -1.07 -5.60 -7.93
C SER A 254 -2.34 -6.13 -7.27
N LEU A 255 -3.52 -5.88 -7.87
CA LEU A 255 -4.80 -6.39 -7.35
C LEU A 255 -4.87 -7.92 -7.42
N GLN A 256 -4.32 -8.54 -8.47
CA GLN A 256 -4.25 -9.99 -8.58
C GLN A 256 -3.40 -10.60 -7.45
N SER A 257 -2.22 -10.02 -7.16
CA SER A 257 -1.34 -10.48 -6.08
C SER A 257 -1.99 -10.31 -4.70
N GLU A 258 -2.73 -9.21 -4.51
CA GLU A 258 -3.47 -8.98 -3.26
C GLU A 258 -4.66 -9.92 -3.12
N ALA A 259 -5.36 -10.23 -4.21
CA ALA A 259 -6.43 -11.22 -4.24
C ALA A 259 -5.95 -12.61 -3.79
N GLU A 260 -4.83 -13.08 -4.34
CA GLU A 260 -4.22 -14.36 -3.97
C GLU A 260 -3.89 -14.41 -2.46
N ARG A 261 -3.35 -13.32 -1.91
CA ARG A 261 -3.06 -13.21 -0.48
C ARG A 261 -4.32 -13.25 0.39
N LEU A 262 -5.37 -12.56 -0.04
CA LEU A 262 -6.64 -12.48 0.68
C LEU A 262 -7.43 -13.80 0.60
N GLU A 263 -7.38 -14.53 -0.52
CA GLU A 263 -7.98 -15.87 -0.64
C GLU A 263 -7.41 -16.84 0.40
N ASP A 264 -6.10 -16.77 0.66
CA ASP A 264 -5.46 -17.61 1.70
C ASP A 264 -5.87 -17.19 3.12
N GLN A 265 -6.08 -15.88 3.35
CA GLN A 265 -6.40 -15.33 4.68
C GLN A 265 -7.91 -15.36 5.02
N LYS A 266 -8.79 -15.26 4.00
CA LYS A 266 -10.26 -15.30 4.12
C LYS A 266 -10.84 -16.31 3.13
N PRO A 267 -10.72 -17.61 3.37
CA PRO A 267 -11.25 -18.63 2.45
C PRO A 267 -12.77 -18.55 2.24
N GLU A 268 -13.51 -18.00 3.22
CA GLU A 268 -14.95 -17.76 3.15
C GLU A 268 -15.33 -16.72 2.10
N GLU A 269 -14.45 -15.77 1.79
CA GLU A 269 -14.64 -14.71 0.79
C GLU A 269 -13.96 -15.01 -0.56
N ALA A 270 -13.31 -16.17 -0.69
CA ALA A 270 -12.52 -16.51 -1.87
C ALA A 270 -13.31 -16.45 -3.18
N GLU A 271 -14.58 -16.87 -3.18
CA GLU A 271 -15.45 -16.80 -4.36
C GLU A 271 -15.78 -15.33 -4.74
N ALA A 272 -16.07 -14.48 -3.76
CA ALA A 272 -16.33 -13.06 -3.99
C ALA A 272 -15.08 -12.32 -4.52
N ILE A 273 -13.90 -12.66 -4.00
CA ILE A 273 -12.61 -12.13 -4.47
C ILE A 273 -12.38 -12.50 -5.94
N LYS A 274 -12.57 -13.79 -6.30
CA LYS A 274 -12.41 -14.28 -7.68
C LYS A 274 -13.41 -13.63 -8.64
N GLU A 275 -14.66 -13.50 -8.21
CA GLU A 275 -15.70 -12.84 -9.01
C GLU A 275 -15.32 -11.38 -9.29
N LYS A 276 -14.78 -10.66 -8.29
CA LYS A 276 -14.34 -9.28 -8.43
C LYS A 276 -13.16 -9.14 -9.39
N ILE A 277 -12.17 -10.02 -9.30
CA ILE A 277 -11.03 -10.05 -10.23
C ILE A 277 -11.51 -10.41 -11.65
N ALA A 278 -12.43 -11.36 -11.79
CA ALA A 278 -13.01 -11.69 -13.10
C ALA A 278 -13.77 -10.50 -13.73
N GLU A 279 -14.55 -9.78 -12.92
CA GLU A 279 -15.25 -8.56 -13.36
C GLU A 279 -14.26 -7.52 -13.93
N ILE A 280 -13.19 -7.20 -13.18
CA ILE A 280 -12.17 -6.24 -13.62
C ILE A 280 -11.49 -6.70 -14.91
N ASN A 281 -11.11 -7.98 -14.98
CA ASN A 281 -10.44 -8.53 -16.16
C ASN A 281 -11.33 -8.47 -17.40
N ASN A 282 -12.63 -8.72 -17.26
CA ASN A 282 -13.58 -8.61 -18.37
C ASN A 282 -13.66 -7.17 -18.87
N VAL A 283 -13.89 -6.20 -17.97
CA VAL A 283 -13.96 -4.77 -18.34
C VAL A 283 -12.63 -4.29 -18.97
N TRP A 284 -11.51 -4.80 -18.49
CA TRP A 284 -10.19 -4.51 -19.05
C TRP A 284 -10.01 -5.08 -20.46
N MET A 285 -10.45 -6.33 -20.70
CA MET A 285 -10.40 -6.94 -22.02
C MET A 285 -11.28 -6.17 -23.02
N ASP A 286 -12.50 -5.82 -22.62
CA ASP A 286 -13.42 -5.01 -23.42
C ASP A 286 -12.77 -3.68 -23.85
N LEU A 287 -12.13 -2.97 -22.93
CA LEU A 287 -11.42 -1.73 -23.25
C LEU A 287 -10.28 -1.96 -24.26
N LYS A 288 -9.50 -3.04 -24.10
CA LYS A 288 -8.43 -3.37 -25.06
C LYS A 288 -8.96 -3.68 -26.44
N ASP A 289 -10.08 -4.41 -26.53
CA ASP A 289 -10.70 -4.73 -27.80
C ASP A 289 -11.25 -3.48 -28.48
N MET A 290 -11.90 -2.59 -27.72
CA MET A 290 -12.34 -1.27 -28.22
C MET A 290 -11.17 -0.43 -28.77
N LEU A 291 -10.02 -0.42 -28.07
CA LEU A 291 -8.82 0.30 -28.50
C LEU A 291 -8.25 -0.26 -29.78
N LYS A 292 -8.16 -1.58 -29.86
CA LYS A 292 -7.67 -2.28 -31.07
C LYS A 292 -8.57 -1.99 -32.26
N GLU A 293 -9.88 -2.12 -32.11
CA GLU A 293 -10.84 -1.80 -33.17
C GLU A 293 -10.72 -0.33 -33.61
N ARG A 294 -10.50 0.58 -32.64
CA ARG A 294 -10.32 2.01 -32.94
C ARG A 294 -9.01 2.29 -33.69
N ASP A 295 -7.91 1.63 -33.31
CA ASP A 295 -6.64 1.78 -34.01
C ASP A 295 -6.71 1.27 -35.45
N GLU A 296 -7.35 0.13 -35.67
CA GLU A 296 -7.61 -0.42 -37.00
C GLU A 296 -8.41 0.57 -37.87
N LYS A 297 -9.54 1.08 -37.35
CA LYS A 297 -10.38 2.07 -38.07
C LYS A 297 -9.63 3.37 -38.38
N LEU A 298 -8.83 3.87 -37.43
CA LEU A 298 -8.01 5.07 -37.68
C LEU A 298 -6.88 4.80 -38.64
N GLY A 299 -6.33 3.59 -38.65
CA GLY A 299 -5.36 3.15 -39.64
C GLY A 299 -5.93 3.19 -41.06
N GLU A 300 -7.08 2.55 -41.26
CA GLU A 300 -7.83 2.54 -42.53
C GLU A 300 -8.21 3.95 -42.99
N ALA A 301 -8.75 4.76 -42.08
CA ALA A 301 -9.08 6.16 -42.38
C ALA A 301 -7.83 6.97 -42.78
N GLY A 302 -6.70 6.74 -42.13
CA GLY A 302 -5.43 7.39 -42.44
C GLY A 302 -4.89 6.98 -43.79
N GLU A 303 -5.03 5.71 -44.19
CA GLU A 303 -4.66 5.23 -45.52
C GLU A 303 -5.56 5.86 -46.60
N LEU A 304 -6.87 5.89 -46.37
CA LEU A 304 -7.82 6.54 -47.27
C LEU A 304 -7.50 8.04 -47.47
N GLN A 305 -7.26 8.80 -46.40
CA GLN A 305 -6.94 10.21 -46.47
C GLN A 305 -5.62 10.50 -47.21
N ARG A 306 -4.58 9.66 -47.01
CA ARG A 306 -3.34 9.76 -47.82
C ARG A 306 -3.58 9.50 -49.27
N PHE A 307 -4.41 8.52 -49.59
CA PHE A 307 -4.77 8.21 -50.97
C PHE A 307 -5.53 9.37 -51.61
N LEU A 308 -6.55 9.95 -50.94
CA LEU A 308 -7.27 11.13 -51.41
C LEU A 308 -6.35 12.31 -51.67
N ALA A 309 -5.43 12.59 -50.76
CA ALA A 309 -4.42 13.66 -50.92
C ALA A 309 -3.49 13.38 -52.13
N SER A 310 -3.12 12.11 -52.39
CA SER A 310 -2.36 11.71 -53.56
C SER A 310 -3.14 11.89 -54.85
N LEU A 311 -4.44 11.57 -54.87
CA LEU A 311 -5.32 11.79 -56.00
C LEU A 311 -5.49 13.29 -56.29
N ASP A 312 -5.70 14.13 -55.29
CA ASP A 312 -5.80 15.60 -55.45
C ASP A 312 -4.49 16.16 -56.08
N HIS A 313 -3.34 15.72 -55.59
CA HIS A 313 -2.05 16.11 -56.15
C HIS A 313 -1.91 15.67 -57.61
N PHE A 314 -2.31 14.42 -57.92
CA PHE A 314 -2.30 13.90 -59.26
C PHE A 314 -3.25 14.64 -60.19
N GLN A 315 -4.48 14.95 -59.75
CA GLN A 315 -5.45 15.74 -60.51
C GLN A 315 -4.96 17.14 -60.81
N ALA A 316 -4.32 17.80 -59.83
CA ALA A 316 -3.75 19.14 -59.99
C ALA A 316 -2.60 19.14 -61.01
N TRP A 317 -1.74 18.10 -60.94
CA TRP A 317 -0.67 17.90 -61.92
C TRP A 317 -1.26 17.61 -63.32
N LEU A 318 -2.24 16.70 -63.44
CA LEU A 318 -2.88 16.34 -64.69
C LEU A 318 -3.51 17.54 -65.35
N SER A 319 -4.26 18.37 -64.62
CA SER A 319 -4.90 19.59 -65.14
C SER A 319 -3.87 20.57 -65.70
N ARG A 320 -2.75 20.74 -64.98
CA ARG A 320 -1.63 21.61 -65.38
C ARG A 320 -0.96 21.11 -66.66
N THR A 321 -0.70 19.80 -66.71
CA THR A 321 -0.07 19.11 -67.86
C THR A 321 -1.01 19.18 -69.09
N GLN A 322 -2.30 18.96 -68.91
CA GLN A 322 -3.31 19.05 -70.00
C GLN A 322 -3.37 20.48 -70.58
N MET A 323 -3.33 21.51 -69.72
CA MET A 323 -3.30 22.91 -70.21
C MET A 323 -2.02 23.19 -71.02
N THR A 324 -0.89 22.63 -70.59
CA THR A 324 0.39 22.84 -71.32
C THR A 324 0.41 22.09 -72.63
N VAL A 325 -0.13 20.87 -72.70
CA VAL A 325 -0.25 20.07 -73.95
C VAL A 325 -1.23 20.70 -74.92
N ALA A 326 -2.29 21.30 -74.43
CA ALA A 326 -3.37 21.94 -75.24
C ALA A 326 -3.00 23.36 -75.67
N SER A 327 -1.81 23.90 -75.34
CA SER A 327 -1.35 25.21 -75.84
C SER A 327 -1.18 25.20 -77.35
N GLU A 328 -1.88 26.13 -78.01
CA GLU A 328 -1.82 26.28 -79.49
C GLU A 328 -0.72 27.31 -79.84
N ASP A 329 0.37 27.38 -79.15
CA ASP A 329 1.46 28.29 -79.43
C ASP A 329 2.14 27.94 -80.76
N ILE A 330 2.04 28.85 -81.74
CA ILE A 330 2.68 28.73 -83.02
C ILE A 330 4.03 29.46 -83.02
N PRO A 331 5.16 28.78 -83.26
CA PRO A 331 6.48 29.42 -83.24
C PRO A 331 6.59 30.45 -84.38
N ASN A 332 7.09 31.63 -84.11
CA ASN A 332 7.31 32.70 -85.07
C ASN A 332 8.75 32.79 -85.54
N SER A 333 9.69 32.01 -84.98
CA SER A 333 11.08 31.89 -85.35
C SER A 333 11.64 30.49 -85.09
N LEU A 334 12.80 30.19 -85.73
CA LEU A 334 13.50 28.90 -85.52
C LEU A 334 13.82 28.72 -84.02
N ALA A 335 14.28 29.78 -83.34
CA ALA A 335 14.61 29.73 -81.96
C ALA A 335 13.37 29.45 -81.05
N ASP A 336 12.20 30.01 -81.41
CA ASP A 336 10.95 29.73 -80.69
C ASP A 336 10.53 28.27 -80.89
N ALA A 337 10.71 27.74 -82.12
CA ALA A 337 10.42 26.32 -82.42
C ALA A 337 11.32 25.35 -81.64
N GLU A 338 12.63 25.62 -81.56
CA GLU A 338 13.58 24.84 -80.76
C GLU A 338 13.20 24.91 -79.23
N LYS A 339 12.80 26.09 -78.73
CA LYS A 339 12.35 26.27 -77.34
C LYS A 339 11.09 25.43 -77.03
N LEU A 340 10.08 25.53 -77.90
CA LEU A 340 8.84 24.77 -77.77
C LEU A 340 9.09 23.25 -77.87
N LEU A 341 10.00 22.81 -78.73
CA LEU A 341 10.37 21.37 -78.85
C LEU A 341 11.06 20.91 -77.56
N ASN A 342 11.97 21.69 -76.99
CA ASN A 342 12.61 21.36 -75.72
C ASN A 342 11.60 21.31 -74.56
N GLN A 343 10.64 22.26 -74.50
CA GLN A 343 9.55 22.25 -73.51
C GLN A 343 8.67 21.02 -73.67
N HIS A 344 8.33 20.61 -74.89
CA HIS A 344 7.57 19.42 -75.15
C HIS A 344 8.32 18.16 -74.74
N GLN A 345 9.64 18.09 -74.99
CA GLN A 345 10.47 16.97 -74.57
C GLN A 345 10.54 16.86 -73.04
N GLN A 346 10.73 18.02 -72.34
CA GLN A 346 10.71 18.04 -70.87
C GLN A 346 9.37 17.60 -70.32
N LEU A 347 8.27 18.03 -70.92
CA LEU A 347 6.92 17.61 -70.53
C LEU A 347 6.68 16.11 -70.70
N ARG A 348 7.21 15.56 -71.82
CA ARG A 348 7.16 14.10 -72.06
C ARG A 348 7.96 13.33 -71.01
N ASP A 349 9.15 13.77 -70.70
CA ASP A 349 9.98 13.17 -69.63
C ASP A 349 9.31 13.26 -68.26
N GLU A 350 8.59 14.36 -67.99
CA GLU A 350 7.80 14.54 -66.74
C GLU A 350 6.61 13.54 -66.70
N ILE A 351 5.90 13.34 -67.79
CA ILE A 351 4.81 12.36 -67.92
C ILE A 351 5.33 10.94 -67.71
N ASP A 352 6.43 10.59 -68.33
CA ASP A 352 7.05 9.27 -68.22
C ASP A 352 7.52 9.01 -66.76
N ASN A 353 8.06 10.02 -66.10
CA ASN A 353 8.45 9.94 -64.68
C ASN A 353 7.27 9.81 -63.73
N TYR A 354 6.05 10.26 -64.10
CA TYR A 354 4.83 10.10 -63.31
C TYR A 354 4.17 8.72 -63.44
N ALA A 355 4.54 7.93 -64.45
CA ALA A 355 3.95 6.62 -64.70
C ALA A 355 4.04 5.64 -63.50
N PRO A 356 5.18 5.58 -62.76
CA PRO A 356 5.26 4.72 -61.55
C PRO A 356 4.32 5.16 -60.41
N GLU A 357 4.14 6.48 -60.22
CA GLU A 357 3.26 7.05 -59.23
C GLU A 357 1.77 6.78 -59.56
N TYR A 358 1.41 6.90 -60.82
CA TYR A 358 0.12 6.49 -61.33
C TYR A 358 -0.17 4.99 -61.08
N ALA A 359 0.79 4.11 -61.40
CA ALA A 359 0.66 2.66 -61.20
C ALA A 359 0.45 2.33 -59.72
N LYS A 360 1.20 2.97 -58.84
CA LYS A 360 1.05 2.84 -57.36
C LYS A 360 -0.31 3.30 -56.85
N ASN A 361 -0.78 4.47 -57.31
CA ASN A 361 -2.09 5.01 -56.95
C ASN A 361 -3.22 4.11 -57.48
N LYS A 362 -3.08 3.55 -58.66
CA LYS A 362 -4.05 2.58 -59.24
C LYS A 362 -4.11 1.31 -58.41
N GLU A 363 -2.97 0.70 -58.10
CA GLU A 363 -2.89 -0.52 -57.26
C GLU A 363 -3.55 -0.31 -55.90
N PHE A 364 -3.25 0.84 -55.29
CA PHE A 364 -3.85 1.18 -53.98
C PHE A 364 -5.36 1.43 -54.06
N GLY A 365 -5.82 2.12 -55.13
CA GLY A 365 -7.24 2.33 -55.40
C GLY A 365 -7.98 1.02 -55.63
N ASP A 366 -7.40 0.13 -56.39
CA ASP A 366 -7.96 -1.20 -56.65
C ASP A 366 -8.06 -2.02 -55.35
N LYS A 367 -7.03 -1.95 -54.53
CA LYS A 367 -7.01 -2.63 -53.21
C LYS A 367 -8.06 -2.11 -52.23
N ILE A 368 -8.25 -0.78 -52.12
CA ILE A 368 -9.29 -0.18 -51.26
C ILE A 368 -10.69 -0.49 -51.75
N THR A 369 -10.88 -0.57 -53.08
CA THR A 369 -12.18 -0.83 -53.69
C THR A 369 -12.45 -2.30 -53.97
N GLU A 370 -11.51 -3.20 -53.61
CA GLU A 370 -11.70 -4.65 -53.78
C GLU A 370 -12.75 -5.16 -52.78
N GLY A 371 -13.87 -5.60 -53.28
CA GLY A 371 -15.02 -6.10 -52.49
C GLY A 371 -16.02 -5.05 -52.04
N GLU A 372 -15.81 -3.77 -52.32
CA GLU A 372 -16.77 -2.70 -52.00
C GLU A 372 -17.78 -2.50 -53.14
N GLU A 373 -19.06 -2.69 -52.86
CA GLU A 373 -20.18 -2.42 -53.77
C GLU A 373 -20.80 -1.01 -53.56
N ASP A 374 -20.32 -0.25 -52.58
CA ASP A 374 -20.90 1.06 -52.22
C ASP A 374 -20.58 2.11 -53.31
N PRO A 375 -21.58 2.81 -53.83
CA PRO A 375 -21.40 3.86 -54.85
C PRO A 375 -20.43 4.98 -54.42
N GLN A 376 -20.27 5.21 -53.14
CA GLN A 376 -19.33 6.21 -52.60
C GLN A 376 -17.88 5.89 -52.90
N TYR A 377 -17.49 4.62 -52.99
CA TYR A 377 -16.14 4.19 -53.33
C TYR A 377 -15.91 4.07 -54.85
N MET A 378 -16.99 3.94 -55.63
CA MET A 378 -16.91 3.84 -57.11
C MET A 378 -16.35 5.10 -57.76
N PHE A 379 -16.58 6.30 -57.18
CA PHE A 379 -16.04 7.55 -57.72
C PHE A 379 -14.51 7.64 -57.56
N LEU A 380 -13.88 6.93 -56.62
CA LEU A 380 -12.41 6.89 -56.42
C LEU A 380 -11.69 6.26 -57.64
N ARG A 381 -12.39 5.46 -58.46
CA ARG A 381 -11.86 4.88 -59.68
C ARG A 381 -11.87 5.85 -60.87
N GLN A 382 -12.75 6.87 -60.86
CA GLN A 382 -12.92 7.76 -61.98
C GLN A 382 -11.68 8.59 -62.34
N PRO A 383 -10.92 9.20 -61.40
CA PRO A 383 -9.73 9.95 -61.71
C PRO A 383 -8.63 9.09 -62.33
N LEU A 384 -8.54 7.83 -61.96
CA LEU A 384 -7.55 6.89 -62.45
C LEU A 384 -7.85 6.42 -63.90
N CYS A 385 -9.13 6.28 -64.25
CA CYS A 385 -9.53 5.98 -65.62
C CYS A 385 -9.23 7.13 -66.58
N SER A 386 -9.38 8.38 -66.14
CA SER A 386 -9.06 9.56 -66.95
C SER A 386 -7.56 9.71 -67.19
N GLY A 387 -6.69 9.26 -66.24
CA GLY A 387 -5.23 9.26 -66.37
C GLY A 387 -4.73 8.19 -67.35
N ALA A 388 -5.40 7.03 -67.43
CA ALA A 388 -5.01 5.95 -68.35
C ALA A 388 -5.18 6.34 -69.83
N GLN A 389 -6.15 7.24 -70.12
CA GLN A 389 -6.33 7.74 -71.50
C GLN A 389 -5.24 8.64 -71.99
N LEU A 390 -4.46 9.32 -71.14
CA LEU A 390 -3.30 10.13 -71.56
C LEU A 390 -2.07 9.27 -71.95
N GLY A 391 -1.88 8.15 -71.31
CA GLY A 391 -0.75 7.24 -71.64
C GLY A 391 -0.97 6.43 -72.90
N GLU A 392 -2.23 6.13 -73.26
CA GLU A 392 -2.58 5.42 -74.52
C GLU A 392 -2.69 6.36 -75.73
N ASP A 393 -3.07 7.63 -75.55
CA ASP A 393 -3.20 8.58 -76.64
C ASP A 393 -1.85 9.03 -77.24
N ASP A 394 -0.79 9.07 -76.50
CA ASP A 394 0.54 9.43 -76.99
C ASP A 394 1.19 8.33 -77.85
N SER A 395 0.80 7.06 -77.63
CA SER A 395 1.31 5.94 -78.49
C SER A 395 0.50 5.78 -79.79
N LYS A 396 -0.68 6.39 -79.88
CA LYS A 396 -1.59 6.30 -81.05
C LYS A 396 -1.67 7.55 -81.96
N ARG A 397 -1.07 8.67 -81.61
CA ARG A 397 -1.06 9.91 -82.42
C ARG A 397 -0.13 9.86 -83.64
N GLY A 398 0.22 8.67 -84.09
CA GLY A 398 0.77 8.44 -85.44
C GLY A 398 -0.29 8.24 -86.55
N SER A 399 -1.54 7.97 -86.17
CA SER A 399 -2.62 7.83 -87.17
C SER A 399 -4.01 7.70 -86.47
N GLU A 400 -4.93 8.61 -86.85
CA GLU A 400 -6.40 8.60 -86.69
C GLU A 400 -7.05 9.55 -85.69
N THR A 401 -7.49 10.64 -86.29
CA THR A 401 -8.82 11.34 -86.27
C THR A 401 -9.76 11.33 -85.06
N VAL A 402 -10.04 12.50 -84.67
CA VAL A 402 -11.10 13.31 -84.08
C VAL A 402 -12.50 12.68 -83.77
N PHE A 403 -12.82 11.43 -84.05
CA PHE A 403 -14.17 10.92 -84.00
C PHE A 403 -14.56 10.10 -82.74
N GLU A 404 -13.65 9.81 -81.83
CA GLU A 404 -14.00 9.05 -80.65
C GLU A 404 -14.21 9.86 -79.33
N LYS A 405 -13.96 11.19 -79.35
CA LYS A 405 -14.16 12.09 -78.18
C LYS A 405 -15.60 12.32 -77.76
N GLN A 406 -16.58 11.88 -78.60
CA GLN A 406 -18.02 12.18 -78.32
C GLN A 406 -18.79 11.00 -77.69
N ARG A 407 -18.22 9.84 -77.48
CA ARG A 407 -18.94 8.68 -76.93
C ARG A 407 -18.88 8.52 -75.42
N CYS A 408 -17.91 9.13 -74.74
CA CYS A 408 -17.81 9.04 -73.28
C CYS A 408 -18.68 10.07 -72.49
N HIS A 409 -19.23 11.10 -73.19
CA HIS A 409 -20.05 12.14 -72.55
C HIS A 409 -21.56 11.90 -72.55
N SER A 410 -22.04 10.78 -73.12
CA SER A 410 -23.52 10.61 -73.30
C SER A 410 -24.17 9.53 -72.40
N SER A 411 -23.48 9.01 -71.39
CA SER A 411 -24.06 7.91 -70.56
C SER A 411 -24.16 8.18 -69.08
N THR A 412 -24.11 9.43 -68.61
CA THR A 412 -24.44 9.71 -67.22
C THR A 412 -25.35 10.93 -67.09
N SER A 413 -26.67 10.73 -67.26
CA SER A 413 -27.68 11.58 -66.63
C SER A 413 -28.17 10.86 -65.38
N PRO A 414 -28.26 11.53 -64.22
CA PRO A 414 -28.76 10.93 -62.98
C PRO A 414 -30.27 10.76 -63.06
N PRO A 415 -30.85 9.72 -62.48
CA PRO A 415 -32.30 9.65 -62.25
C PRO A 415 -32.65 10.58 -61.09
N ASN A 416 -33.80 11.24 -61.23
CA ASN A 416 -34.50 12.08 -60.25
C ASN A 416 -34.59 11.46 -58.85
#